data_97f8cb92b1a159d83e3dbae59b9a34c1
#
_entry.id   97f8cb92b1a159d83e3dbae59b9a34c1
#
_cell.length_a   1.000
_cell.length_b   1.000
_cell.length_c   1.000
_cell.angle_alpha   90.00
_cell.angle_beta   90.00
_cell.angle_gamma   90.00
#
_symmetry.space_group_name_H-M   'P 1'
#
loop_
_entity.id
_entity.type
_entity.pdbx_description
1 polymer ?
#
loop_
_entity_poly.entity_id
_entity_poly.type
_entity_poly.pdbx_seq_one_letter_code
_entity_poly.pdbx_strand_id
1 'polypeptide(L)'
;IALGIILGGVIVAKILYWFTSTVIKKITAKTKTQLDDLLIDKVEKPVIFIVIIAAYYWAISYLNFPTGPGGEINGMEKLLFKLATFAIVIDVTWLISRTIDAVVEEYVVPLTEKSESDFDDQVLPIMRKGIRAVIWIMGIIIGMDNLGIDITAMIAGLGIGGLALALAAQDMVKNIFGGIMIFLDKPFK
;
A
#
# COMPACT_ATOMS: atom_id res chain seq x y z
N ILE A 1 22.78 13.36 -20.03
CA ILE A 1 22.07 12.08 -20.15
C ILE A 1 21.07 11.94 -19.00
N ALA A 2 21.45 12.07 -17.74
CA ALA A 2 20.58 11.92 -16.57
C ALA A 2 19.33 12.84 -16.59
N LEU A 3 19.52 14.14 -16.92
CA LEU A 3 18.41 15.08 -17.10
C LEU A 3 17.45 14.65 -18.21
N GLY A 4 17.98 14.09 -19.32
CA GLY A 4 17.16 13.56 -20.41
C GLY A 4 16.29 12.35 -19.97
N ILE A 5 16.83 11.49 -19.11
CA ILE A 5 16.11 10.32 -18.57
C ILE A 5 14.97 10.80 -17.64
N ILE A 6 15.22 11.77 -16.76
CA ILE A 6 14.19 12.33 -15.87
C ILE A 6 13.08 13.00 -16.69
N LEU A 7 13.43 13.83 -17.67
CA LEU A 7 12.46 14.46 -18.55
C LEU A 7 11.66 13.42 -19.35
N GLY A 8 12.34 12.39 -19.89
CA GLY A 8 11.71 11.27 -20.57
C GLY A 8 10.74 10.52 -19.65
N GLY A 9 11.13 10.25 -18.40
CA GLY A 9 10.28 9.63 -17.39
C GLY A 9 9.01 10.46 -17.08
N VAL A 10 9.15 11.77 -16.95
CA VAL A 10 8.00 12.68 -16.74
C VAL A 10 7.08 12.71 -17.97
N ILE A 11 7.63 12.64 -19.17
CA ILE A 11 6.82 12.58 -20.41
C ILE A 11 6.07 11.24 -20.46
N VAL A 12 6.74 10.11 -20.18
CA VAL A 12 6.10 8.79 -20.11
C VAL A 12 5.01 8.75 -19.04
N ALA A 13 5.27 9.31 -17.87
CA ALA A 13 4.28 9.44 -16.80
C ALA A 13 3.05 10.25 -17.23
N LYS A 14 3.25 11.36 -17.95
CA LYS A 14 2.14 12.15 -18.53
C LYS A 14 1.37 11.41 -19.60
N ILE A 15 2.04 10.65 -20.45
CA ILE A 15 1.40 9.84 -21.50
C ILE A 15 0.58 8.73 -20.83
N LEU A 16 1.11 8.07 -19.82
CA LEU A 16 0.38 7.05 -19.03
C LEU A 16 -0.84 7.68 -18.36
N TYR A 17 -0.70 8.83 -17.71
CA TYR A 17 -1.83 9.55 -17.13
C TYR A 17 -2.92 9.86 -18.15
N TRP A 18 -2.54 10.40 -19.30
CA TRP A 18 -3.50 10.68 -20.37
C TRP A 18 -4.15 9.40 -20.91
N PHE A 19 -3.37 8.33 -21.06
CA PHE A 19 -3.87 7.05 -21.54
C PHE A 19 -4.84 6.42 -20.54
N THR A 20 -4.51 6.38 -19.25
CA THR A 20 -5.41 5.87 -18.21
C THR A 20 -6.67 6.70 -18.11
N SER A 21 -6.55 8.00 -18.03
CA SER A 21 -7.70 8.91 -17.86
C SER A 21 -8.62 8.98 -19.09
N THR A 22 -8.09 8.77 -20.30
CA THR A 22 -8.87 8.94 -21.55
C THR A 22 -9.30 7.62 -22.16
N VAL A 23 -8.40 6.64 -22.23
CA VAL A 23 -8.65 5.38 -22.94
C VAL A 23 -9.23 4.35 -21.99
N ILE A 24 -8.55 4.11 -20.86
CA ILE A 24 -8.98 3.05 -19.94
C ILE A 24 -10.33 3.41 -19.33
N LYS A 25 -10.53 4.63 -18.82
CA LYS A 25 -11.82 5.08 -18.29
C LYS A 25 -12.97 5.01 -19.30
N LYS A 26 -12.70 5.18 -20.61
CA LYS A 26 -13.72 4.98 -21.64
C LYS A 26 -14.09 3.51 -21.88
N ILE A 27 -13.13 2.62 -21.66
CA ILE A 27 -13.33 1.17 -21.82
C ILE A 27 -14.09 0.63 -20.61
N THR A 28 -13.67 1.02 -19.41
CA THR A 28 -14.29 0.59 -18.13
C THR A 28 -15.69 1.15 -17.96
N ALA A 29 -15.97 2.37 -18.40
CA ALA A 29 -17.33 2.94 -18.40
C ALA A 29 -18.36 2.12 -19.19
N LYS A 30 -17.92 1.13 -20.00
CA LYS A 30 -18.78 0.18 -20.70
C LYS A 30 -18.91 -1.16 -19.97
N THR A 31 -18.12 -1.38 -18.93
CA THR A 31 -18.17 -2.60 -18.12
C THR A 31 -19.24 -2.47 -17.06
N LYS A 32 -19.93 -3.57 -16.74
CA LYS A 32 -21.03 -3.58 -15.76
C LYS A 32 -20.58 -3.47 -14.30
N THR A 33 -19.28 -3.53 -14.03
CA THR A 33 -18.67 -3.48 -12.70
C THR A 33 -18.06 -2.10 -12.45
N GLN A 34 -18.45 -1.46 -11.35
CA GLN A 34 -17.89 -0.19 -10.90
C GLN A 34 -16.45 -0.34 -10.34
N LEU A 35 -16.04 -1.60 -10.06
CA LEU A 35 -14.71 -1.91 -9.55
C LEU A 35 -13.59 -1.40 -10.46
N ASP A 36 -13.75 -1.58 -11.79
CA ASP A 36 -12.74 -1.20 -12.76
C ASP A 36 -12.47 0.32 -12.72
N ASP A 37 -13.51 1.13 -12.61
CA ASP A 37 -13.41 2.59 -12.53
C ASP A 37 -12.80 3.03 -11.19
N LEU A 38 -13.22 2.42 -10.07
CA LEU A 38 -12.69 2.71 -8.73
C LEU A 38 -11.23 2.31 -8.59
N LEU A 39 -10.84 1.14 -9.11
CA LEU A 39 -9.45 0.69 -9.09
C LEU A 39 -8.56 1.62 -9.90
N ILE A 40 -9.00 1.99 -11.11
CA ILE A 40 -8.23 2.89 -11.97
C ILE A 40 -8.03 4.23 -11.30
N ASP A 41 -9.07 4.84 -10.75
CA ASP A 41 -8.98 6.13 -10.06
C ASP A 41 -8.05 6.10 -8.84
N LYS A 42 -8.06 5.00 -8.09
CA LYS A 42 -7.24 4.87 -6.89
C LYS A 42 -5.81 4.45 -7.17
N VAL A 43 -5.59 3.61 -8.19
CA VAL A 43 -4.27 3.04 -8.54
C VAL A 43 -3.50 3.92 -9.52
N GLU A 44 -4.18 4.74 -10.33
CA GLU A 44 -3.57 5.60 -11.35
C GLU A 44 -2.42 6.45 -10.79
N LYS A 45 -2.65 7.16 -9.68
CA LYS A 45 -1.63 8.05 -9.08
C LYS A 45 -0.38 7.30 -8.62
N PRO A 46 -0.47 6.23 -7.80
CA PRO A 46 0.71 5.46 -7.42
C PRO A 46 1.48 4.92 -8.63
N VAL A 47 0.80 4.38 -9.64
CA VAL A 47 1.46 3.84 -10.85
C VAL A 47 2.26 4.93 -11.58
N ILE A 48 1.75 6.14 -11.66
CA ILE A 48 2.46 7.27 -12.25
C ILE A 48 3.70 7.63 -11.43
N PHE A 49 3.59 7.65 -10.09
CA PHE A 49 4.71 7.92 -9.20
C PHE A 49 5.81 6.86 -9.31
N ILE A 50 5.45 5.56 -9.40
CA ILE A 50 6.43 4.48 -9.64
C ILE A 50 7.26 4.76 -10.90
N VAL A 51 6.62 5.17 -12.00
CA VAL A 51 7.32 5.47 -13.27
C VAL A 51 8.31 6.63 -13.09
N ILE A 52 7.91 7.68 -12.37
CA ILE A 52 8.78 8.82 -12.11
C ILE A 52 9.97 8.41 -11.23
N ILE A 53 9.72 7.64 -10.17
CA ILE A 53 10.77 7.16 -9.26
C ILE A 53 11.71 6.19 -9.99
N ALA A 54 11.19 5.31 -10.86
CA ALA A 54 11.99 4.41 -11.67
C ALA A 54 12.89 5.18 -12.65
N ALA A 55 12.37 6.24 -13.28
CA ALA A 55 13.17 7.12 -14.14
C ALA A 55 14.27 7.85 -13.33
N TYR A 56 13.96 8.29 -12.11
CA TYR A 56 14.94 8.89 -11.20
C TYR A 56 16.00 7.89 -10.79
N TYR A 57 15.61 6.66 -10.41
CA TYR A 57 16.53 5.56 -10.07
C TYR A 57 17.49 5.27 -11.24
N TRP A 58 16.96 5.21 -12.45
CA TRP A 58 17.74 5.00 -13.66
C TRP A 58 18.68 6.18 -13.95
N ALA A 59 18.22 7.41 -13.75
CA ALA A 59 19.02 8.61 -13.97
C ALA A 59 20.26 8.67 -13.05
N ILE A 60 20.13 8.20 -11.79
CA ILE A 60 21.25 8.12 -10.85
C ILE A 60 22.37 7.23 -11.41
N SER A 61 22.03 6.10 -12.06
CA SER A 61 23.02 5.16 -12.63
C SER A 61 23.86 5.79 -13.75
N TYR A 62 23.40 6.89 -14.36
CA TYR A 62 24.13 7.64 -15.39
C TYR A 62 24.84 8.89 -14.85
N LEU A 63 24.73 9.17 -13.56
CA LEU A 63 25.51 10.21 -12.92
C LEU A 63 26.88 9.63 -12.57
N ASN A 64 27.93 10.16 -13.21
CA ASN A 64 29.31 9.79 -12.88
C ASN A 64 29.70 10.48 -11.57
N PHE A 65 29.46 9.81 -10.46
CA PHE A 65 29.96 10.28 -9.16
C PHE A 65 31.46 9.98 -9.05
N PRO A 66 32.25 10.88 -8.47
CA PRO A 66 33.65 10.59 -8.19
C PRO A 66 33.75 9.36 -7.28
N THR A 67 34.44 8.33 -7.70
CA THR A 67 34.73 7.16 -6.87
C THR A 67 35.62 7.53 -5.70
N GLY A 68 35.32 6.97 -4.53
CA GLY A 68 36.20 7.12 -3.35
C GLY A 68 37.55 6.41 -3.51
N PRO A 69 38.52 6.63 -2.57
CA PRO A 69 39.77 5.92 -2.54
C PRO A 69 39.51 4.40 -2.46
N GLY A 70 39.94 3.65 -3.50
CA GLY A 70 39.72 2.21 -3.60
C GLY A 70 38.55 1.78 -4.52
N GLY A 71 37.93 2.69 -5.27
CA GLY A 71 36.86 2.37 -6.20
C GLY A 71 35.50 2.17 -5.54
N GLU A 72 35.35 2.58 -4.29
CA GLU A 72 34.09 2.50 -3.57
C GLU A 72 33.04 3.47 -4.12
N ILE A 73 31.77 3.06 -4.10
CA ILE A 73 30.64 3.90 -4.47
C ILE A 73 30.59 5.12 -3.56
N ASN A 74 30.52 6.31 -4.14
CA ASN A 74 30.44 7.55 -3.38
C ASN A 74 29.26 7.53 -2.39
N GLY A 75 29.49 8.04 -1.18
CA GLY A 75 28.45 8.13 -0.15
C GLY A 75 27.18 8.85 -0.62
N MET A 76 27.32 9.86 -1.48
CA MET A 76 26.18 10.57 -2.10
C MET A 76 25.39 9.67 -3.03
N GLU A 77 26.04 8.92 -3.89
CA GLU A 77 25.41 7.97 -4.80
C GLU A 77 24.63 6.90 -4.02
N LYS A 78 25.27 6.31 -3.01
CA LYS A 78 24.63 5.34 -2.11
C LYS A 78 23.40 5.91 -1.41
N LEU A 79 23.47 7.17 -0.96
CA LEU A 79 22.34 7.86 -0.33
C LEU A 79 21.20 8.06 -1.33
N LEU A 80 21.48 8.49 -2.57
CA LEU A 80 20.46 8.71 -3.59
C LEU A 80 19.76 7.41 -3.97
N PHE A 81 20.48 6.29 -4.10
CA PHE A 81 19.87 4.99 -4.34
C PHE A 81 18.99 4.54 -3.17
N LYS A 82 19.45 4.72 -1.93
CA LYS A 82 18.65 4.39 -0.74
C LYS A 82 17.37 5.21 -0.67
N LEU A 83 17.46 6.51 -0.96
CA LEU A 83 16.27 7.38 -0.99
C LEU A 83 15.28 7.00 -2.10
N ALA A 84 15.79 6.64 -3.29
CA ALA A 84 14.96 6.16 -4.38
C ALA A 84 14.25 4.84 -4.01
N THR A 85 14.99 3.90 -3.41
CA THR A 85 14.40 2.62 -2.95
C THR A 85 13.37 2.86 -1.85
N PHE A 86 13.65 3.74 -0.89
CA PHE A 86 12.69 4.14 0.13
C PHE A 86 11.41 4.70 -0.50
N ALA A 87 11.54 5.60 -1.48
CA ALA A 87 10.41 6.19 -2.18
C ALA A 87 9.58 5.12 -2.92
N ILE A 88 10.23 4.11 -3.54
CA ILE A 88 9.53 2.98 -4.18
C ILE A 88 8.73 2.18 -3.14
N VAL A 89 9.33 1.86 -1.99
CA VAL A 89 8.65 1.10 -0.93
C VAL A 89 7.42 1.86 -0.41
N ILE A 90 7.55 3.16 -0.17
CA ILE A 90 6.42 3.99 0.28
C ILE A 90 5.32 4.07 -0.78
N ASP A 91 5.70 4.19 -2.06
CA ASP A 91 4.73 4.26 -3.15
C ASP A 91 4.01 2.92 -3.37
N VAL A 92 4.72 1.79 -3.30
CA VAL A 92 4.12 0.45 -3.31
C VAL A 92 3.17 0.26 -2.10
N THR A 93 3.57 0.73 -0.93
CA THR A 93 2.71 0.71 0.26
C THR A 93 1.43 1.52 0.03
N TRP A 94 1.56 2.68 -0.57
CA TRP A 94 0.42 3.52 -0.95
C TRP A 94 -0.48 2.84 -1.98
N LEU A 95 0.12 2.19 -2.99
CA LEU A 95 -0.60 1.41 -4.00
C LEU A 95 -1.40 0.27 -3.35
N ILE A 96 -0.79 -0.51 -2.46
CA ILE A 96 -1.46 -1.58 -1.73
C ILE A 96 -2.62 -1.04 -0.89
N SER A 97 -2.38 0.03 -0.13
CA SER A 97 -3.40 0.68 0.70
C SER A 97 -4.59 1.15 -0.14
N ARG A 98 -4.33 1.78 -1.29
CA ARG A 98 -5.36 2.25 -2.23
C ARG A 98 -6.15 1.12 -2.88
N THR A 99 -5.46 0.04 -3.23
CA THR A 99 -6.10 -1.15 -3.82
C THR A 99 -7.04 -1.82 -2.83
N ILE A 100 -6.60 -1.98 -1.58
CA ILE A 100 -7.45 -2.54 -0.52
C ILE A 100 -8.65 -1.63 -0.24
N ASP A 101 -8.45 -0.31 -0.19
CA ASP A 101 -9.55 0.65 -0.04
C ASP A 101 -10.57 0.53 -1.18
N ALA A 102 -10.13 0.34 -2.43
CA ALA A 102 -11.04 0.15 -3.56
C ALA A 102 -11.85 -1.14 -3.45
N VAL A 103 -11.20 -2.24 -3.08
CA VAL A 103 -11.87 -3.54 -2.88
C VAL A 103 -12.91 -3.47 -1.75
N VAL A 104 -12.56 -2.84 -0.63
CA VAL A 104 -13.49 -2.66 0.49
C VAL A 104 -14.70 -1.82 0.07
N GLU A 105 -14.48 -0.74 -0.68
CA GLU A 105 -15.53 0.17 -1.11
C GLU A 105 -16.49 -0.48 -2.10
N GLU A 106 -16.00 -1.31 -3.01
CA GLU A 106 -16.83 -1.97 -4.03
C GLU A 106 -17.57 -3.19 -3.50
N TYR A 107 -16.90 -4.02 -2.66
CA TYR A 107 -17.50 -5.30 -2.25
C TYR A 107 -18.05 -5.29 -0.83
N VAL A 108 -17.39 -4.63 0.11
CA VAL A 108 -17.76 -4.71 1.51
C VAL A 108 -18.84 -3.68 1.85
N VAL A 109 -18.69 -2.43 1.41
CA VAL A 109 -19.68 -1.37 1.67
C VAL A 109 -21.07 -1.72 1.16
N PRO A 110 -21.28 -2.20 -0.08
CA PRO A 110 -22.63 -2.56 -0.54
C PRO A 110 -23.24 -3.77 0.17
N LEU A 111 -22.41 -4.62 0.79
CA LEU A 111 -22.92 -5.74 1.61
C LEU A 111 -23.40 -5.24 2.97
N THR A 112 -22.75 -4.25 3.55
CA THR A 112 -23.15 -3.64 4.81
C THR A 112 -24.41 -2.78 4.64
N GLU A 113 -24.54 -2.03 3.55
CA GLU A 113 -25.73 -1.23 3.24
C GLU A 113 -27.01 -2.07 3.06
N LYS A 114 -26.87 -3.36 2.73
CA LYS A 114 -28.01 -4.30 2.64
C LYS A 114 -28.35 -4.96 3.97
N SER A 115 -27.52 -4.82 4.96
CA SER A 115 -27.76 -5.31 6.32
C SER A 115 -28.59 -4.29 7.09
N GLU A 116 -29.63 -4.73 7.78
CA GLU A 116 -30.44 -3.87 8.67
C GLU A 116 -29.76 -3.58 10.02
N SER A 117 -28.44 -3.84 10.12
CA SER A 117 -27.68 -3.76 11.36
C SER A 117 -26.81 -2.51 11.43
N ASP A 118 -27.09 -1.62 12.39
CA ASP A 118 -26.25 -0.45 12.73
C ASP A 118 -24.82 -0.85 13.15
N PHE A 119 -24.58 -2.12 13.44
CA PHE A 119 -23.27 -2.64 13.82
C PHE A 119 -22.26 -2.56 12.67
N ASP A 120 -22.70 -2.82 11.46
CA ASP A 120 -21.84 -2.82 10.28
C ASP A 120 -21.33 -1.41 9.97
N ASP A 121 -22.16 -0.39 10.17
CA ASP A 121 -21.82 1.02 9.96
C ASP A 121 -20.75 1.52 10.94
N GLN A 122 -20.69 0.94 12.13
CA GLN A 122 -19.69 1.33 13.15
C GLN A 122 -18.40 0.54 13.03
N VAL A 123 -18.46 -0.75 12.72
CA VAL A 123 -17.30 -1.65 12.71
C VAL A 123 -16.46 -1.50 11.43
N LEU A 124 -17.10 -1.34 10.27
CA LEU A 124 -16.40 -1.25 8.98
C LEU A 124 -15.38 -0.10 8.92
N PRO A 125 -15.69 1.15 9.35
CA PRO A 125 -14.71 2.23 9.36
C PRO A 125 -13.53 1.98 10.29
N ILE A 126 -13.75 1.31 11.43
CA ILE A 126 -12.70 0.96 12.39
C ILE A 126 -11.76 -0.09 11.79
N MET A 127 -12.31 -1.15 11.20
CA MET A 127 -11.53 -2.19 10.53
C MET A 127 -10.72 -1.62 9.37
N ARG A 128 -11.33 -0.77 8.54
CA ARG A 128 -10.67 -0.09 7.41
C ARG A 128 -9.49 0.75 7.86
N LYS A 129 -9.67 1.53 8.93
CA LYS A 129 -8.58 2.32 9.55
C LYS A 129 -7.47 1.42 10.11
N GLY A 130 -7.84 0.32 10.78
CA GLY A 130 -6.90 -0.63 11.34
C GLY A 130 -6.03 -1.31 10.27
N ILE A 131 -6.66 -1.83 9.21
CA ILE A 131 -5.95 -2.46 8.08
C ILE A 131 -4.99 -1.45 7.43
N ARG A 132 -5.45 -0.23 7.18
CA ARG A 132 -4.62 0.84 6.62
C ARG A 132 -3.44 1.16 7.53
N ALA A 133 -3.65 1.27 8.84
CA ALA A 133 -2.59 1.52 9.80
C ALA A 133 -1.52 0.41 9.76
N VAL A 134 -1.91 -0.86 9.73
CA VAL A 134 -0.98 -2.00 9.64
C VAL A 134 -0.17 -1.94 8.35
N ILE A 135 -0.80 -1.69 7.20
CA ILE A 135 -0.11 -1.57 5.91
C ILE A 135 0.94 -0.46 5.94
N TRP A 136 0.60 0.72 6.46
CA TRP A 136 1.52 1.85 6.55
C TRP A 136 2.65 1.61 7.55
N ILE A 137 2.37 0.99 8.70
CA ILE A 137 3.40 0.61 9.68
C ILE A 137 4.40 -0.34 9.04
N MET A 138 3.94 -1.40 8.35
CA MET A 138 4.81 -2.34 7.66
C MET A 138 5.62 -1.66 6.55
N GLY A 139 4.97 -0.82 5.73
CA GLY A 139 5.66 -0.10 4.66
C GLY A 139 6.76 0.83 5.18
N ILE A 140 6.49 1.56 6.27
CA ILE A 140 7.49 2.44 6.90
C ILE A 140 8.67 1.61 7.43
N ILE A 141 8.41 0.49 8.11
CA ILE A 141 9.47 -0.38 8.66
C ILE A 141 10.36 -0.92 7.54
N ILE A 142 9.76 -1.47 6.48
CA ILE A 142 10.50 -1.97 5.31
C ILE A 142 11.29 -0.83 4.65
N GLY A 143 10.70 0.35 4.55
CA GLY A 143 11.37 1.53 4.02
C GLY A 143 12.59 1.94 4.85
N MET A 144 12.47 1.93 6.18
CA MET A 144 13.57 2.26 7.10
C MET A 144 14.71 1.22 7.03
N ASP A 145 14.39 -0.06 6.90
CA ASP A 145 15.36 -1.13 6.68
C ASP A 145 16.21 -0.88 5.42
N ASN A 146 15.56 -0.50 4.33
CA ASN A 146 16.25 -0.15 3.08
C ASN A 146 17.19 1.07 3.21
N LEU A 147 16.89 2.00 4.12
CA LEU A 147 17.79 3.10 4.47
C LEU A 147 19.01 2.62 5.29
N GLY A 148 18.98 1.41 5.82
CA GLY A 148 19.99 0.80 6.68
C GLY A 148 19.82 1.18 8.14
N ILE A 149 18.61 1.53 8.55
CA ILE A 149 18.24 1.76 9.95
C ILE A 149 17.93 0.40 10.57
N ASP A 150 18.46 0.12 11.75
CA ASP A 150 18.13 -1.10 12.48
C ASP A 150 16.69 -1.09 12.96
N ILE A 151 15.88 -1.96 12.36
CA ILE A 151 14.45 -2.09 12.65
C ILE A 151 14.15 -3.14 13.72
N THR A 152 15.16 -3.80 14.28
CA THR A 152 14.99 -4.90 15.25
C THR A 152 14.12 -4.49 16.45
N ALA A 153 14.40 -3.33 17.03
CA ALA A 153 13.63 -2.80 18.15
C ALA A 153 12.17 -2.47 17.77
N MET A 154 11.94 -2.00 16.54
CA MET A 154 10.60 -1.70 16.04
C MET A 154 9.78 -2.98 15.86
N ILE A 155 10.38 -4.03 15.27
CA ILE A 155 9.73 -5.33 15.10
C ILE A 155 9.44 -5.96 16.46
N ALA A 156 10.40 -5.92 17.40
CA ALA A 156 10.21 -6.43 18.75
C ALA A 156 9.05 -5.70 19.47
N GLY A 157 9.00 -4.36 19.36
CA GLY A 157 7.93 -3.56 19.94
C GLY A 157 6.56 -3.88 19.35
N LEU A 158 6.48 -4.06 18.02
CA LEU A 158 5.25 -4.50 17.35
C LEU A 158 4.82 -5.90 17.79
N GLY A 159 5.77 -6.81 17.97
CA GLY A 159 5.50 -8.17 18.48
C GLY A 159 4.89 -8.14 19.88
N ILE A 160 5.49 -7.38 20.81
CA ILE A 160 4.99 -7.22 22.17
C ILE A 160 3.64 -6.51 22.17
N GLY A 161 3.49 -5.42 21.40
CA GLY A 161 2.23 -4.69 21.25
C GLY A 161 1.12 -5.54 20.64
N GLY A 162 1.46 -6.36 19.64
CA GLY A 162 0.53 -7.32 19.02
C GLY A 162 0.09 -8.41 19.99
N LEU A 163 1.00 -8.92 20.85
CA LEU A 163 0.66 -9.88 21.90
C LEU A 163 -0.28 -9.25 22.92
N ALA A 164 0.00 -8.04 23.38
CA ALA A 164 -0.86 -7.32 24.31
C ALA A 164 -2.26 -7.10 23.73
N LEU A 165 -2.36 -6.72 22.44
CA LEU A 165 -3.63 -6.55 21.75
C LEU A 165 -4.37 -7.88 21.60
N ALA A 166 -3.67 -8.97 21.29
CA ALA A 166 -4.26 -10.30 21.18
C ALA A 166 -4.84 -10.79 22.51
N LEU A 167 -4.12 -10.56 23.62
CA LEU A 167 -4.60 -10.88 24.95
C LEU A 167 -5.83 -10.04 25.34
N ALA A 168 -5.83 -8.76 24.99
CA ALA A 168 -6.99 -7.88 25.24
C ALA A 168 -8.23 -8.30 24.43
N ALA A 169 -8.04 -8.81 23.21
CA ALA A 169 -9.12 -9.26 22.33
C ALA A 169 -9.54 -10.74 22.57
N GLN A 170 -8.85 -11.46 23.43
CA GLN A 170 -9.02 -12.92 23.59
C GLN A 170 -10.47 -13.33 23.89
N ASP A 171 -11.13 -12.65 24.80
CA ASP A 171 -12.49 -13.01 25.19
C ASP A 171 -13.51 -12.64 24.11
N MET A 172 -13.29 -11.58 23.37
CA MET A 172 -14.10 -11.25 22.20
C MET A 172 -14.02 -12.34 21.13
N VAL A 173 -12.81 -12.81 20.84
CA VAL A 173 -12.58 -13.91 19.89
C VAL A 173 -13.25 -15.22 20.37
N LYS A 174 -13.11 -15.57 21.65
CA LYS A 174 -13.79 -16.74 22.23
C LYS A 174 -15.32 -16.66 22.09
N ASN A 175 -15.91 -15.50 22.35
CA ASN A 175 -17.36 -15.30 22.22
C ASN A 175 -17.83 -15.43 20.77
N ILE A 176 -17.07 -14.91 19.80
CA ILE A 176 -17.37 -15.07 18.39
C ILE A 176 -17.35 -16.56 18.00
N PHE A 177 -16.31 -17.29 18.35
CA PHE A 177 -16.22 -18.73 18.08
C PHE A 177 -17.33 -19.52 18.80
N GLY A 178 -17.66 -19.18 20.04
CA GLY A 178 -18.76 -19.77 20.76
C GLY A 178 -20.09 -19.58 20.04
N GLY A 179 -20.38 -18.38 19.55
CA GLY A 179 -21.54 -18.09 18.75
C GLY A 179 -21.61 -18.88 17.44
N ILE A 180 -20.47 -18.97 16.73
CA ILE A 180 -20.36 -19.76 15.49
C ILE A 180 -20.62 -21.23 15.75
N MET A 181 -20.06 -21.80 16.84
CA MET A 181 -20.28 -23.21 17.21
C MET A 181 -21.75 -23.49 17.53
N ILE A 182 -22.42 -22.60 18.27
CA ILE A 182 -23.86 -22.73 18.55
C ILE A 182 -24.67 -22.72 17.24
N PHE A 183 -24.30 -21.87 16.29
CA PHE A 183 -24.98 -21.80 14.99
C PHE A 183 -24.76 -23.06 14.14
N LEU A 184 -23.55 -23.63 14.16
CA LEU A 184 -23.19 -24.82 13.39
C LEU A 184 -23.79 -26.10 14.00
N ASP A 185 -23.65 -26.28 15.30
CA ASP A 185 -24.05 -27.51 16.01
C ASP A 185 -25.56 -27.57 16.28
N LYS A 186 -26.26 -26.40 16.21
CA LYS A 186 -27.70 -26.27 16.47
C LYS A 186 -28.17 -27.09 17.69
N PRO A 187 -27.54 -26.93 18.87
CA PRO A 187 -27.86 -27.73 20.03
C PRO A 187 -29.29 -27.54 20.53
N PHE A 188 -29.94 -26.48 20.12
CA PHE A 188 -31.36 -26.18 20.42
C PHE A 188 -32.15 -26.21 19.10
N LYS A 189 -33.02 -27.21 18.97
CA LYS A 189 -34.06 -27.31 17.94
C LYS A 189 -35.38 -26.82 18.49
#